data_d8e159f0db1413cec0f1c2c98f6df114
#
_entry.id   d8e159f0db1413cec0f1c2c98f6df114
#
_cell.length_a   1.000
_cell.length_b   1.000
_cell.length_c   1.000
_cell.angle_alpha   90.00
_cell.angle_beta   90.00
_cell.angle_gamma   90.00
#
_symmetry.space_group_name_H-M   'P 1'
#
loop_
_entity.id
_entity.type
_entity.pdbx_description
1 polymer ?
#
loop_
_entity_poly.entity_id
_entity_poly.type
_entity_poly.pdbx_seq_one_letter_code
_entity_poly.pdbx_strand_id
1 'polypeptide(L)'
;MVTVASLAALDGHIVFDDLQARRRYAPFRAYRQSKLADLILALELDRQARTHNWNLHSIAAHPGWAMTDISTSRLSSKQGLQERLTRLGAVWAFKLMGQSAAHGALPIEFAAMAPEARDGGYYGPDGRGERRGHVGEAFIPLPRATWGGAAAVAGGRASDRHVAIVVSR
;
A
#
# COMPACT_ATOMS: atom_id res chain seq x y z
N MET A 1 4.26 -14.19 7.45
CA MET A 1 3.83 -12.84 7.91
C MET A 1 3.12 -12.15 6.75
N VAL A 2 1.97 -11.52 6.99
CA VAL A 2 1.30 -10.70 5.97
C VAL A 2 1.33 -9.24 6.39
N THR A 3 1.83 -8.39 5.50
CA THR A 3 1.90 -6.94 5.72
C THR A 3 0.82 -6.24 4.88
N VAL A 4 -0.05 -5.47 5.56
CA VAL A 4 -1.13 -4.76 4.88
C VAL A 4 -0.65 -3.39 4.40
N ALA A 5 -0.38 -3.28 3.10
CA ALA A 5 -0.06 -2.04 2.42
C ALA A 5 -1.33 -1.28 1.99
N SER A 6 -1.23 -0.46 0.96
CA SER A 6 -2.35 0.31 0.39
C SER A 6 -2.00 0.77 -1.02
N LEU A 7 -3.01 1.03 -1.86
CA LEU A 7 -2.83 1.78 -3.11
C LEU A 7 -2.15 3.15 -2.91
N ALA A 8 -2.25 3.72 -1.72
CA ALA A 8 -1.55 4.95 -1.37
C ALA A 8 -0.01 4.82 -1.42
N ALA A 9 0.52 3.60 -1.38
CA ALA A 9 1.95 3.34 -1.55
C ALA A 9 2.45 3.71 -2.95
N LEU A 10 1.59 3.62 -3.99
CA LEU A 10 1.95 3.94 -5.38
C LEU A 10 2.51 5.36 -5.55
N ASP A 11 1.94 6.31 -4.81
CA ASP A 11 2.36 7.72 -4.80
C ASP A 11 3.19 8.06 -3.55
N GLY A 12 3.65 7.05 -2.82
CA GLY A 12 4.44 7.22 -1.62
C GLY A 12 5.83 7.76 -1.92
N HIS A 13 6.42 8.44 -0.95
CA HIS A 13 7.79 8.94 -0.98
C HIS A 13 8.39 8.86 0.41
N ILE A 14 9.57 8.26 0.53
CA ILE A 14 10.27 8.18 1.82
C ILE A 14 11.17 9.41 1.96
N VAL A 15 10.89 10.22 2.97
CA VAL A 15 11.68 11.41 3.31
C VAL A 15 12.57 11.04 4.49
N PHE A 16 13.77 10.53 4.22
CA PHE A 16 14.68 10.07 5.27
C PHE A 16 15.11 11.18 6.23
N ASP A 17 15.22 12.43 5.75
CA ASP A 17 15.60 13.58 6.57
C ASP A 17 14.49 14.06 7.50
N ASP A 18 13.25 13.57 7.33
CA ASP A 18 12.09 13.92 8.15
C ASP A 18 11.05 12.78 8.20
N LEU A 19 11.51 11.57 8.52
CA LEU A 19 10.67 10.35 8.57
C LEU A 19 9.43 10.53 9.46
N GLN A 20 9.56 11.30 10.52
CA GLN A 20 8.47 11.56 11.47
C GLN A 20 7.61 12.77 11.10
N ALA A 21 7.86 13.40 9.94
CA ALA A 21 7.18 14.60 9.47
C ALA A 21 7.10 15.71 10.53
N ARG A 22 8.20 15.91 11.30
CA ARG A 22 8.27 16.93 12.37
C ARG A 22 8.35 18.34 11.82
N ARG A 23 8.99 18.53 10.66
CA ARG A 23 9.14 19.84 10.02
C ARG A 23 7.86 20.27 9.31
N ARG A 24 7.20 19.34 8.60
CA ARG A 24 5.96 19.63 7.86
C ARG A 24 5.06 18.40 7.83
N TYR A 25 4.08 18.36 8.71
CA TYR A 25 3.08 17.31 8.74
C TYR A 25 1.95 17.56 7.73
N ALA A 26 1.73 16.60 6.85
CA ALA A 26 0.55 16.54 5.99
C ALA A 26 -0.02 15.12 6.09
N PRO A 27 -1.25 14.94 6.62
CA PRO A 27 -1.78 13.61 6.97
C PRO A 27 -1.74 12.60 5.85
N PHE A 28 -2.13 13.01 4.63
CA PHE A 28 -2.18 12.11 3.50
C PHE A 28 -0.77 11.77 2.96
N ARG A 29 0.18 12.70 3.03
CA ARG A 29 1.59 12.44 2.69
C ARG A 29 2.22 11.46 3.68
N ALA A 30 1.99 11.66 4.97
CA ALA A 30 2.47 10.77 6.02
C ALA A 30 1.87 9.35 5.86
N TYR A 31 0.59 9.24 5.53
CA TYR A 31 -0.07 7.98 5.26
C TYR A 31 0.52 7.27 4.02
N ARG A 32 0.75 8.00 2.90
CA ARG A 32 1.40 7.44 1.71
C ARG A 32 2.80 6.91 2.03
N GLN A 33 3.58 7.69 2.76
CA GLN A 33 4.93 7.30 3.20
C GLN A 33 4.88 6.02 4.07
N SER A 34 3.99 5.96 5.05
CA SER A 34 3.87 4.78 5.92
C SER A 34 3.50 3.53 5.13
N LYS A 35 2.57 3.63 4.17
CA LYS A 35 2.15 2.48 3.36
C LYS A 35 3.19 2.02 2.35
N LEU A 36 4.00 2.94 1.84
CA LEU A 36 5.19 2.59 1.06
C LEU A 36 6.25 1.90 1.94
N ALA A 37 6.47 2.40 3.15
CA ALA A 37 7.40 1.79 4.09
C ALA A 37 6.96 0.36 4.50
N ASP A 38 5.66 0.15 4.73
CA ASP A 38 5.10 -1.19 5.00
C ASP A 38 5.40 -2.16 3.86
N LEU A 39 5.21 -1.73 2.60
CA LEU A 39 5.51 -2.57 1.44
C LEU A 39 7.00 -2.87 1.29
N ILE A 40 7.85 -1.85 1.43
CA ILE A 40 9.31 -2.02 1.37
C ILE A 40 9.78 -2.99 2.47
N LEU A 41 9.25 -2.85 3.69
CA LEU A 41 9.56 -3.75 4.80
C LEU A 41 9.22 -5.20 4.46
N ALA A 42 8.04 -5.46 3.89
CA ALA A 42 7.62 -6.82 3.53
C ALA A 42 8.56 -7.45 2.50
N LEU A 43 8.92 -6.69 1.46
CA LEU A 43 9.81 -7.16 0.39
C LEU A 43 11.24 -7.38 0.90
N GLU A 44 11.75 -6.47 1.73
CA GLU A 44 13.10 -6.60 2.29
C GLU A 44 13.16 -7.77 3.29
N LEU A 45 12.11 -7.98 4.06
CA LEU A 45 12.04 -9.11 4.99
C LEU A 45 12.05 -10.45 4.26
N ASP A 46 11.33 -10.57 3.13
CA ASP A 46 11.42 -11.75 2.27
C ASP A 46 12.84 -11.96 1.74
N ARG A 47 13.47 -10.88 1.24
CA ARG A 47 14.85 -10.92 0.75
C ARG A 47 15.83 -11.40 1.82
N GLN A 48 15.71 -10.89 3.05
CA GLN A 48 16.54 -11.30 4.20
C GLN A 48 16.27 -12.74 4.58
N ALA A 49 15.00 -13.16 4.63
CA ALA A 49 14.62 -14.52 4.95
C ALA A 49 15.26 -15.53 3.98
N ARG A 50 15.22 -15.24 2.68
CA ARG A 50 15.88 -16.08 1.66
C ARG A 50 17.40 -16.08 1.80
N THR A 51 18.00 -14.91 2.02
CA THR A 51 19.47 -14.79 2.14
C THR A 51 20.02 -15.56 3.34
N HIS A 52 19.29 -15.57 4.45
CA HIS A 52 19.73 -16.20 5.70
C HIS A 52 19.06 -17.56 5.95
N ASN A 53 18.28 -18.07 4.98
CA ASN A 53 17.53 -19.32 5.10
C ASN A 53 16.62 -19.36 6.35
N TRP A 54 15.95 -18.24 6.65
CA TRP A 54 14.98 -18.21 7.73
C TRP A 54 13.71 -18.96 7.34
N ASN A 55 13.11 -19.69 8.27
CA ASN A 55 11.78 -20.27 8.08
C ASN A 55 10.71 -19.18 8.27
N LEU A 56 10.68 -18.21 7.37
CA LEU A 56 9.80 -17.05 7.40
C LEU A 56 9.28 -16.74 6.01
N HIS A 57 7.96 -16.72 5.87
CA HIS A 57 7.25 -16.30 4.68
C HIS A 57 6.78 -14.85 4.87
N SER A 58 7.22 -13.93 4.00
CA SER A 58 6.83 -12.53 4.04
C SER A 58 6.10 -12.17 2.75
N ILE A 59 4.83 -11.75 2.89
CA ILE A 59 3.93 -11.46 1.79
C ILE A 59 3.24 -10.12 2.09
N ALA A 60 3.01 -9.30 1.07
CA ALA A 60 2.27 -8.06 1.19
C ALA A 60 0.89 -8.17 0.50
N ALA A 61 -0.08 -7.42 0.99
CA ALA A 61 -1.38 -7.29 0.35
C ALA A 61 -1.98 -5.89 0.54
N HIS A 62 -2.87 -5.47 -0.35
CA HIS A 62 -3.67 -4.27 -0.15
C HIS A 62 -5.15 -4.50 -0.51
N PRO A 63 -6.07 -3.85 0.21
CA PRO A 63 -7.51 -4.07 0.05
C PRO A 63 -8.12 -3.32 -1.14
N GLY A 64 -7.34 -2.67 -1.99
CA GLY A 64 -7.88 -1.76 -3.00
C GLY A 64 -8.62 -0.56 -2.38
N TRP A 65 -9.73 -0.15 -2.98
CA TRP A 65 -10.64 0.87 -2.44
C TRP A 65 -11.77 0.22 -1.65
N ALA A 66 -11.44 -0.31 -0.47
CA ALA A 66 -12.44 -0.87 0.43
C ALA A 66 -13.11 0.24 1.26
N MET A 67 -14.42 0.16 1.40
CA MET A 67 -15.18 1.00 2.34
C MET A 67 -14.90 0.50 3.76
N THR A 68 -14.09 1.23 4.49
CA THR A 68 -13.84 1.00 5.91
C THR A 68 -14.19 2.26 6.70
N ASP A 69 -14.34 2.14 8.01
CA ASP A 69 -14.64 3.28 8.91
C ASP A 69 -13.58 4.39 8.85
N ILE A 70 -12.38 4.09 8.38
CA ILE A 70 -11.32 5.09 8.14
C ILE A 70 -11.77 6.15 7.12
N SER A 71 -12.57 5.77 6.11
CA SER A 71 -13.10 6.71 5.12
C SER A 71 -14.22 7.60 5.69
N THR A 72 -14.90 7.15 6.75
CA THR A 72 -16.00 7.87 7.39
C THR A 72 -15.59 8.65 8.63
N SER A 73 -14.64 8.18 9.41
CA SER A 73 -14.23 8.79 10.69
C SER A 73 -13.51 10.13 10.53
N ARG A 74 -12.79 10.36 9.42
CA ARG A 74 -12.17 11.66 9.09
C ARG A 74 -13.19 12.75 8.73
N LEU A 75 -14.47 12.43 8.65
CA LEU A 75 -15.53 13.32 8.23
C LEU A 75 -16.28 13.97 9.39
N SER A 76 -15.82 13.81 10.62
CA SER A 76 -16.50 14.25 11.86
C SER A 76 -16.02 15.59 12.43
N SER A 77 -15.53 16.54 11.65
CA SER A 77 -15.29 17.89 12.15
C SER A 77 -16.40 18.84 11.72
N LYS A 78 -16.75 19.77 12.63
CA LYS A 78 -17.81 20.79 12.48
C LYS A 78 -17.55 21.69 11.28
N GLN A 79 -18.31 21.57 10.20
CA GLN A 79 -18.08 22.36 8.98
C GLN A 79 -19.38 22.65 8.23
N GLY A 80 -19.37 23.68 7.36
CA GLY A 80 -20.54 24.29 6.75
C GLY A 80 -21.27 23.46 5.68
N LEU A 81 -22.39 24.01 5.16
CA LEU A 81 -23.30 23.34 4.23
C LEU A 81 -22.61 22.87 2.91
N GLN A 82 -21.68 23.66 2.39
CA GLN A 82 -20.92 23.32 1.17
C GLN A 82 -20.06 22.06 1.35
N GLU A 83 -19.50 21.89 2.52
CA GLU A 83 -18.66 20.74 2.88
C GLU A 83 -19.51 19.47 3.10
N ARG A 84 -20.75 19.63 3.57
CA ARG A 84 -21.71 18.51 3.63
C ARG A 84 -22.09 17.99 2.25
N LEU A 85 -22.23 18.85 1.24
CA LEU A 85 -22.55 18.47 -0.15
C LEU A 85 -21.37 17.79 -0.84
N THR A 86 -20.14 18.33 -0.70
CA THR A 86 -18.92 17.68 -1.21
C THR A 86 -18.67 16.33 -0.55
N ARG A 87 -18.98 16.22 0.73
CA ARG A 87 -18.93 14.99 1.51
C ARG A 87 -19.91 13.93 1.03
N LEU A 88 -21.18 14.30 0.81
CA LEU A 88 -22.17 13.41 0.22
C LEU A 88 -21.73 12.90 -1.15
N GLY A 89 -21.22 13.78 -2.01
CA GLY A 89 -20.69 13.42 -3.31
C GLY A 89 -19.48 12.45 -3.21
N ALA A 90 -18.56 12.69 -2.28
CA ALA A 90 -17.42 11.81 -2.05
C ALA A 90 -17.85 10.42 -1.53
N VAL A 91 -18.79 10.36 -0.58
CA VAL A 91 -19.35 9.09 -0.07
C VAL A 91 -20.06 8.31 -1.16
N TRP A 92 -20.83 8.99 -2.02
CA TRP A 92 -21.51 8.35 -3.16
C TRP A 92 -20.49 7.87 -4.23
N ALA A 93 -19.49 8.66 -4.55
CA ALA A 93 -18.41 8.25 -5.45
C ALA A 93 -17.65 7.05 -4.90
N PHE A 94 -17.36 7.02 -3.59
CA PHE A 94 -16.75 5.87 -2.93
C PHE A 94 -17.65 4.62 -2.96
N LYS A 95 -18.98 4.79 -2.75
CA LYS A 95 -19.95 3.68 -2.85
C LYS A 95 -20.03 3.09 -4.25
N LEU A 96 -19.92 3.93 -5.29
CA LEU A 96 -19.96 3.49 -6.69
C LEU A 96 -18.65 2.88 -7.19
N MET A 97 -17.51 3.37 -6.71
CA MET A 97 -16.20 2.98 -7.21
C MET A 97 -15.40 2.06 -6.25
N GLY A 98 -15.79 2.00 -4.99
CA GLY A 98 -15.17 1.14 -3.99
C GLY A 98 -15.78 -0.27 -3.98
N GLN A 99 -15.21 -1.13 -3.17
CA GLN A 99 -15.71 -2.46 -2.88
C GLN A 99 -16.07 -2.60 -1.39
N SER A 100 -16.84 -3.65 -1.03
CA SER A 100 -17.18 -3.92 0.37
C SER A 100 -15.92 -4.25 1.18
N ALA A 101 -15.99 -4.11 2.49
CA ALA A 101 -14.90 -4.50 3.39
C ALA A 101 -14.56 -6.00 3.24
N ALA A 102 -15.56 -6.85 3.04
CA ALA A 102 -15.35 -8.27 2.79
C ALA A 102 -14.56 -8.53 1.51
N HIS A 103 -14.87 -7.85 0.40
CA HIS A 103 -14.07 -7.96 -0.83
C HIS A 103 -12.66 -7.37 -0.67
N GLY A 104 -12.52 -6.32 0.13
CA GLY A 104 -11.22 -5.75 0.46
C GLY A 104 -10.34 -6.66 1.32
N ALA A 105 -10.94 -7.59 2.07
CA ALA A 105 -10.21 -8.58 2.87
C ALA A 105 -9.63 -9.72 2.02
N LEU A 106 -10.23 -10.05 0.87
CA LEU A 106 -9.82 -11.20 0.06
C LEU A 106 -8.33 -11.24 -0.32
N PRO A 107 -7.67 -10.16 -0.75
CA PRO A 107 -6.23 -10.21 -1.01
C PRO A 107 -5.39 -10.51 0.24
N ILE A 108 -5.85 -10.06 1.40
CA ILE A 108 -5.17 -10.29 2.68
C ILE A 108 -5.34 -11.75 3.11
N GLU A 109 -6.55 -12.28 2.99
CA GLU A 109 -6.86 -13.69 3.26
C GLU A 109 -6.10 -14.62 2.31
N PHE A 110 -6.06 -14.28 1.01
CA PHE A 110 -5.27 -15.00 0.02
C PHE A 110 -3.79 -15.03 0.42
N ALA A 111 -3.20 -13.89 0.73
CA ALA A 111 -1.80 -13.80 1.15
C ALA A 111 -1.51 -14.59 2.43
N ALA A 112 -2.52 -14.77 3.31
CA ALA A 112 -2.35 -15.47 4.57
C ALA A 112 -2.55 -17.00 4.47
N MET A 113 -3.41 -17.47 3.56
CA MET A 113 -3.93 -18.85 3.63
C MET A 113 -3.85 -19.61 2.29
N ALA A 114 -3.72 -18.92 1.15
CA ALA A 114 -3.71 -19.59 -0.13
C ALA A 114 -2.36 -20.28 -0.40
N PRO A 115 -2.36 -21.56 -0.79
CA PRO A 115 -1.12 -22.26 -1.15
C PRO A 115 -0.43 -21.67 -2.38
N GLU A 116 -1.15 -20.92 -3.20
CA GLU A 116 -0.63 -20.22 -4.38
C GLU A 116 0.06 -18.89 -4.02
N ALA A 117 -0.12 -18.40 -2.80
CA ALA A 117 0.53 -17.18 -2.34
C ALA A 117 2.04 -17.41 -2.21
N ARG A 118 2.81 -16.58 -2.91
CA ARG A 118 4.28 -16.73 -3.00
C ARG A 118 4.98 -15.78 -2.04
N ASP A 119 6.09 -16.22 -1.51
CA ASP A 119 6.98 -15.39 -0.71
C ASP A 119 7.49 -14.20 -1.52
N GLY A 120 7.50 -13.03 -0.91
CA GLY A 120 7.81 -11.77 -1.59
C GLY A 120 6.69 -11.29 -2.52
N GLY A 121 5.55 -11.99 -2.57
CA GLY A 121 4.38 -11.58 -3.35
C GLY A 121 3.72 -10.32 -2.81
N TYR A 122 3.10 -9.56 -3.73
CA TYR A 122 2.23 -8.45 -3.37
C TYR A 122 0.89 -8.64 -4.07
N TYR A 123 -0.20 -8.70 -3.31
CA TYR A 123 -1.52 -9.05 -3.80
C TYR A 123 -2.52 -7.93 -3.58
N GLY A 124 -3.42 -7.76 -4.55
CA GLY A 124 -4.47 -6.76 -4.51
C GLY A 124 -5.60 -7.13 -5.46
N PRO A 125 -6.64 -6.28 -5.62
CA PRO A 125 -7.65 -6.48 -6.64
C PRO A 125 -7.10 -6.37 -8.06
N ASP A 126 -7.51 -7.27 -8.95
CA ASP A 126 -7.04 -7.37 -10.34
C ASP A 126 -7.71 -6.38 -11.32
N GLY A 127 -8.73 -5.66 -10.87
CA GLY A 127 -9.47 -4.74 -11.72
C GLY A 127 -8.72 -3.44 -12.00
N ARG A 128 -9.31 -2.59 -12.83
CA ARG A 128 -8.65 -1.37 -13.31
C ARG A 128 -8.13 -0.48 -12.18
N GLY A 129 -6.83 -0.26 -12.18
CA GLY A 129 -6.12 0.52 -11.16
C GLY A 129 -6.15 -0.13 -9.78
N GLU A 130 -6.32 -1.44 -9.72
CA GLU A 130 -6.31 -2.25 -8.49
C GLU A 130 -7.29 -1.75 -7.41
N ARG A 131 -8.36 -1.09 -7.83
CA ARG A 131 -9.34 -0.48 -6.91
C ARG A 131 -10.35 -1.49 -6.41
N ARG A 132 -10.76 -2.44 -7.26
CA ARG A 132 -11.74 -3.50 -7.00
C ARG A 132 -11.50 -4.65 -7.96
N GLY A 133 -12.00 -5.84 -7.64
CA GLY A 133 -11.88 -7.03 -8.49
C GLY A 133 -11.64 -8.28 -7.66
N HIS A 134 -11.21 -9.33 -8.33
CA HIS A 134 -10.73 -10.56 -7.68
C HIS A 134 -9.31 -10.36 -7.19
N VAL A 135 -8.76 -11.36 -6.54
CA VAL A 135 -7.37 -11.32 -6.08
C VAL A 135 -6.42 -11.58 -7.24
N GLY A 136 -5.41 -10.74 -7.39
CA GLY A 136 -4.35 -10.87 -8.36
C GLY A 136 -3.02 -10.31 -7.85
N GLU A 137 -1.96 -10.50 -8.62
CA GLU A 137 -0.68 -9.85 -8.33
C GLU A 137 -0.79 -8.33 -8.53
N ALA A 138 -0.44 -7.58 -7.50
CA ALA A 138 -0.47 -6.13 -7.49
C ALA A 138 0.84 -5.53 -8.02
N PHE A 139 0.76 -4.29 -8.49
CA PHE A 139 1.92 -3.54 -8.96
C PHE A 139 2.78 -3.07 -7.79
N ILE A 140 4.06 -3.41 -7.80
CA ILE A 140 5.03 -2.91 -6.84
C ILE A 140 5.54 -1.54 -7.32
N PRO A 141 5.18 -0.44 -6.61
CA PRO A 141 5.66 0.87 -6.99
C PRO A 141 7.17 0.98 -6.82
N LEU A 142 7.76 1.82 -7.65
CA LEU A 142 9.14 2.25 -7.45
C LEU A 142 9.25 3.03 -6.15
N PRO A 143 10.06 2.62 -5.18
CA PRO A 143 10.29 3.46 -4.01
C PRO A 143 10.97 4.75 -4.46
N ARG A 144 10.20 5.84 -4.43
CA ARG A 144 10.77 7.17 -4.55
C ARG A 144 11.35 7.55 -3.19
N ALA A 145 12.64 7.37 -3.05
CA ALA A 145 13.36 7.75 -1.85
C ALA A 145 14.30 8.91 -2.15
N THR A 146 14.32 9.93 -1.32
CA THR A 146 15.37 10.94 -1.32
C THR A 146 16.24 10.75 -0.08
N TRP A 147 17.50 10.43 -0.32
CA TRP A 147 18.52 10.42 0.72
C TRP A 147 19.73 11.18 0.17
N GLY A 148 20.07 12.30 0.82
CA GLY A 148 21.26 13.06 0.47
C GLY A 148 21.45 13.42 -1.01
N GLY A 149 20.35 13.55 -1.77
CA GLY A 149 20.36 13.92 -3.18
C GLY A 149 20.42 12.76 -4.18
N ALA A 150 20.46 11.49 -3.76
CA ALA A 150 20.42 10.34 -4.67
C ALA A 150 19.04 9.68 -4.70
N ALA A 151 18.52 9.41 -5.89
CA ALA A 151 17.26 8.71 -6.09
C ALA A 151 17.53 7.27 -6.53
N ALA A 152 16.85 6.31 -5.91
CA ALA A 152 16.87 4.91 -6.33
C ALA A 152 15.51 4.48 -6.87
N VAL A 153 15.53 3.70 -7.94
CA VAL A 153 14.32 3.35 -8.70
C VAL A 153 14.35 1.92 -9.21
N ALA A 154 13.32 1.14 -8.99
CA ALA A 154 12.84 0.08 -9.87
C ALA A 154 11.45 -0.42 -9.46
N GLY A 155 10.52 -0.62 -10.39
CA GLY A 155 9.18 -1.15 -10.16
C GLY A 155 8.77 -2.16 -11.22
N GLY A 156 7.84 -3.05 -10.84
CA GLY A 156 7.35 -4.11 -11.70
C GLY A 156 6.34 -4.99 -10.94
N ARG A 157 5.86 -6.05 -11.57
CA ARG A 157 5.11 -7.10 -10.87
C ARG A 157 6.08 -8.07 -10.21
N ALA A 158 5.66 -8.75 -9.14
CA ALA A 158 6.48 -9.75 -8.45
C ALA A 158 6.91 -10.93 -9.37
N SER A 159 6.17 -11.17 -10.46
CA SER A 159 6.53 -12.11 -11.53
C SER A 159 7.77 -11.68 -12.32
N ASP A 160 8.06 -10.39 -12.38
CA ASP A 160 9.21 -9.85 -13.10
C ASP A 160 10.43 -9.91 -12.18
N ARG A 161 11.18 -11.01 -12.24
CA ARG A 161 12.20 -11.50 -11.29
C ARG A 161 13.34 -10.55 -10.90
N HIS A 162 13.21 -9.24 -11.08
CA HIS A 162 14.27 -8.27 -10.79
C HIS A 162 13.72 -7.00 -10.13
N VAL A 163 13.09 -7.13 -8.95
CA VAL A 163 12.92 -5.96 -8.08
C VAL A 163 14.24 -5.75 -7.32
N ALA A 164 15.15 -5.02 -7.90
CA ALA A 164 16.38 -4.64 -7.21
C ALA A 164 16.11 -3.40 -6.35
N ILE A 165 16.06 -3.57 -5.03
CA ILE A 165 16.18 -2.45 -4.11
C ILE A 165 17.66 -2.09 -4.05
N VAL A 166 18.09 -1.15 -4.88
CA VAL A 166 19.45 -0.61 -4.83
C VAL A 166 19.49 0.44 -3.73
N VAL A 167 19.98 0.05 -2.56
CA VAL A 167 20.40 0.99 -1.52
C VAL A 167 21.88 1.28 -1.80
N SER A 168 22.17 2.38 -2.50
CA SER A 168 23.55 2.86 -2.59
C SER A 168 23.93 3.50 -1.25
N ARG A 169 25.07 3.06 -0.71
CA ARG A 169 25.70 3.66 0.46
C ARG A 169 26.33 4.99 0.11
#